data_482f6732c4932bb4678e5b6e95d86413
#
_entry.id   482f6732c4932bb4678e5b6e95d86413
#
_cell.length_a   1.000
_cell.length_b   1.000
_cell.length_c   1.000
_cell.angle_alpha   90.00
_cell.angle_beta   90.00
_cell.angle_gamma   90.00
#
_symmetry.space_group_name_H-M   'P 1'
#
loop_
_entity.id
_entity.type
_entity.pdbx_description
1 polymer ?
#
loop_
_entity_poly.entity_id
_entity_poly.type
_entity_poly.pdbx_seq_one_letter_code
_entity_poly.pdbx_strand_id
1 'polypeptide(L)'
;MKKTLSLILSMLMLLSVFSVTAFAAEAPALKALKCTFDGIEITWSAAKDAANYIVYRSEGLDGEEAVIAATTATKYVDKNVEEGVAYTYKVTAQATDGSFTTPDTAVSRSIVYVKPYCAHKTAKWEIVQEASVYNSGSKNKVCPVCNTVLETKVIPQLVPQTPVIKGICNRTNGVVFNWTVVDGATGYNVYRRAEGGKWILLATISGTRYVDSTAVSGVLYNYTVRARNAAGLSAYDPGKTIRYVAAPTNIKASNGLYGVYIAWNSVKAATRYRVYTKVAGEEGWTCIGTTTKTNFYHDEAVPGEDYIYTVVAVSKGKYSSFYDDAFKIRRLERPVLAKSVSSKEGITTTWEPVDGAQGYNVYRKTANSGWKLLGKVNNTRSTAYLDKSSVKGVTYTYTVRAYGNSSMSYYYNGISCKDVH
;
A
#
# COMPACT_ATOMS: atom_id res chain seq x y z
N MET A 1 29.16 29.61 -25.85
CA MET A 1 29.50 29.63 -27.27
C MET A 1 30.97 29.95 -27.62
N LYS A 2 31.90 30.13 -26.65
CA LYS A 2 33.34 30.39 -26.89
C LYS A 2 34.27 29.13 -26.87
N LYS A 3 33.72 27.93 -26.57
CA LYS A 3 34.55 26.71 -26.41
C LYS A 3 34.62 25.78 -27.63
N THR A 4 33.74 25.94 -28.59
CA THR A 4 33.74 25.12 -29.85
C THR A 4 34.62 25.66 -30.97
N LEU A 5 35.00 26.93 -30.87
CA LEU A 5 35.86 27.54 -31.88
C LEU A 5 37.35 27.19 -31.70
N SER A 6 37.76 26.77 -30.52
CA SER A 6 39.15 26.47 -30.19
C SER A 6 39.67 25.13 -30.73
N LEU A 7 38.74 24.17 -31.04
CA LEU A 7 39.16 22.85 -31.52
C LEU A 7 39.44 22.83 -33.03
N ILE A 8 38.91 23.77 -33.79
CA ILE A 8 39.11 23.84 -35.26
C ILE A 8 40.44 24.53 -35.59
N LEU A 9 40.93 25.41 -34.71
CA LEU A 9 42.18 26.14 -34.91
C LEU A 9 43.44 25.34 -34.54
N SER A 10 43.33 24.32 -33.69
CA SER A 10 44.47 23.51 -33.24
C SER A 10 44.91 22.41 -34.23
N MET A 11 44.16 22.20 -35.30
CA MET A 11 44.47 21.17 -36.29
C MET A 11 45.22 21.73 -37.53
N LEU A 12 45.53 23.04 -37.52
CA LEU A 12 46.20 23.75 -38.63
C LEU A 12 47.70 24.00 -38.48
N MET A 13 48.33 23.53 -37.40
CA MET A 13 49.78 23.73 -37.19
C MET A 13 50.53 22.43 -36.98
N LEU A 14 50.82 21.73 -38.10
CA LEU A 14 51.93 20.80 -38.23
C LEU A 14 52.17 20.55 -39.73
N LEU A 15 53.02 21.38 -40.35
CA LEU A 15 53.56 21.09 -41.67
C LEU A 15 55.06 21.24 -41.69
N SER A 16 55.73 20.10 -41.73
CA SER A 16 57.11 19.96 -42.14
C SER A 16 57.20 19.84 -43.67
N VAL A 17 58.09 20.61 -44.23
CA VAL A 17 58.44 20.75 -45.63
C VAL A 17 58.69 19.42 -46.37
N PHE A 18 57.85 19.13 -47.34
CA PHE A 18 58.23 18.33 -48.53
C PHE A 18 57.76 19.07 -49.77
N SER A 19 58.69 19.44 -50.64
CA SER A 19 58.42 20.01 -51.94
C SER A 19 57.88 18.93 -52.86
N VAL A 20 56.57 18.79 -52.95
CA VAL A 20 55.84 18.14 -54.00
C VAL A 20 55.15 19.27 -54.78
N THR A 21 55.23 19.25 -56.06
CA THR A 21 54.46 20.17 -56.96
C THR A 21 52.99 19.94 -56.62
N ALA A 22 52.44 20.66 -55.66
CA ALA A 22 51.05 20.57 -55.22
C ALA A 22 50.20 21.12 -56.39
N PHE A 23 49.39 20.24 -56.99
CA PHE A 23 48.28 20.71 -57.82
C PHE A 23 47.25 21.32 -56.82
N ALA A 24 47.18 22.65 -56.83
CA ALA A 24 46.16 23.34 -56.06
C ALA A 24 44.77 22.87 -56.54
N ALA A 25 43.93 22.50 -55.63
CA ALA A 25 42.53 22.13 -55.97
C ALA A 25 41.90 23.30 -56.78
N GLU A 26 41.10 23.00 -57.79
CA GLU A 26 40.35 24.04 -58.53
C GLU A 26 39.43 24.79 -57.54
N ALA A 27 39.30 26.12 -57.75
CA ALA A 27 38.35 26.89 -56.97
C ALA A 27 36.92 26.45 -57.19
N PRO A 28 36.12 26.09 -56.14
CA PRO A 28 34.74 25.73 -56.34
C PRO A 28 33.93 26.94 -56.79
N ALA A 29 33.11 26.77 -57.83
CA ALA A 29 32.22 27.83 -58.33
C ALA A 29 30.94 27.88 -57.53
N LEU A 30 30.63 29.00 -56.85
CA LEU A 30 29.35 29.23 -56.21
C LEU A 30 28.21 29.15 -57.21
N LYS A 31 27.30 28.18 -57.08
CA LYS A 31 26.14 27.97 -57.92
C LYS A 31 24.97 28.85 -57.52
N ALA A 32 24.57 28.78 -56.24
CA ALA A 32 23.42 29.56 -55.81
C ALA A 32 23.55 29.91 -54.30
N LEU A 33 22.98 31.07 -53.93
CA LEU A 33 22.57 31.46 -52.60
C LEU A 33 21.06 31.52 -52.57
N LYS A 34 20.45 30.92 -51.54
CA LYS A 34 18.99 30.87 -51.43
C LYS A 34 18.55 31.09 -49.97
N CYS A 35 17.66 32.06 -49.78
CA CYS A 35 17.00 32.21 -48.50
C CYS A 35 16.06 31.03 -48.24
N THR A 36 16.21 30.37 -47.09
CA THR A 36 15.35 29.30 -46.62
C THR A 36 14.81 29.66 -45.24
N PHE A 37 13.88 28.88 -44.69
CA PHE A 37 13.38 29.10 -43.30
C PHE A 37 14.44 28.86 -42.23
N ASP A 38 15.44 28.04 -42.54
CA ASP A 38 16.54 27.68 -41.63
C ASP A 38 17.76 28.58 -41.74
N GLY A 39 17.77 29.52 -42.72
CA GLY A 39 18.90 30.40 -43.00
C GLY A 39 19.20 30.53 -44.47
N ILE A 40 20.45 30.82 -44.82
CA ILE A 40 20.90 30.92 -46.19
C ILE A 40 21.57 29.61 -46.64
N GLU A 41 20.99 28.94 -47.62
CA GLU A 41 21.58 27.77 -48.28
C GLU A 41 22.58 28.24 -49.33
N ILE A 42 23.81 27.78 -49.22
CA ILE A 42 24.93 28.03 -50.11
C ILE A 42 25.24 26.75 -50.86
N THR A 43 25.30 26.78 -52.19
CA THR A 43 25.65 25.63 -53.04
C THR A 43 26.77 25.98 -54.01
N TRP A 44 27.66 25.02 -54.26
CA TRP A 44 28.79 25.18 -55.13
C TRP A 44 29.05 23.92 -55.99
N SER A 45 29.93 24.05 -57.00
CA SER A 45 30.37 22.89 -57.74
C SER A 45 31.44 22.10 -57.04
N ALA A 46 31.45 20.77 -57.23
CA ALA A 46 32.58 19.99 -56.78
C ALA A 46 33.84 20.46 -57.48
N ALA A 47 34.92 20.66 -56.78
CA ALA A 47 36.22 20.95 -57.25
C ALA A 47 37.02 19.65 -57.39
N LYS A 48 37.81 19.54 -58.46
CA LYS A 48 38.66 18.38 -58.69
C LYS A 48 39.70 18.27 -57.54
N ASP A 49 39.92 17.06 -57.04
CA ASP A 49 40.90 16.77 -56.00
C ASP A 49 40.63 17.45 -54.62
N ALA A 50 39.41 17.98 -54.43
CA ALA A 50 39.02 18.58 -53.14
C ALA A 50 38.68 17.50 -52.11
N ALA A 51 39.36 17.54 -50.98
CA ALA A 51 39.06 16.74 -49.77
C ALA A 51 38.00 17.40 -48.89
N ASN A 52 38.08 18.74 -48.78
CA ASN A 52 37.21 19.57 -47.97
C ASN A 52 36.90 20.90 -48.68
N TYR A 53 35.81 21.53 -48.23
CA TYR A 53 35.44 22.90 -48.57
C TYR A 53 35.40 23.74 -47.28
N ILE A 54 35.95 24.96 -47.36
CA ILE A 54 35.89 25.95 -46.27
C ILE A 54 34.94 27.05 -46.74
N VAL A 55 33.91 27.30 -45.94
CA VAL A 55 32.90 28.33 -46.19
C VAL A 55 33.24 29.57 -45.36
N TYR A 56 33.33 30.69 -46.01
CA TYR A 56 33.56 31.98 -45.40
C TYR A 56 32.32 32.86 -45.53
N ARG A 57 32.14 33.74 -44.56
CA ARG A 57 31.09 34.74 -44.54
C ARG A 57 31.64 36.09 -44.04
N SER A 58 31.18 37.17 -44.70
CA SER A 58 31.26 38.52 -44.17
C SER A 58 29.87 39.15 -44.07
N GLU A 59 29.69 40.09 -43.15
CA GLU A 59 28.46 40.91 -43.06
C GLU A 59 28.63 42.18 -43.88
N GLY A 60 27.71 42.43 -44.84
CA GLY A 60 27.84 43.48 -45.80
C GLY A 60 28.88 43.19 -46.90
N LEU A 61 29.28 44.25 -47.67
CA LEU A 61 30.25 44.12 -48.79
C LEU A 61 31.69 44.24 -48.28
N ASP A 62 31.89 44.96 -47.18
CA ASP A 62 33.25 45.33 -46.66
C ASP A 62 33.47 44.76 -45.23
N GLY A 63 32.62 43.79 -44.79
CA GLY A 63 32.76 43.16 -43.49
C GLY A 63 33.98 42.24 -43.36
N GLU A 64 34.48 42.02 -42.19
CA GLU A 64 35.55 41.07 -41.93
C GLU A 64 35.13 39.63 -42.27
N GLU A 65 35.96 38.93 -43.03
CA GLU A 65 35.67 37.58 -43.49
C GLU A 65 35.99 36.55 -42.39
N ALA A 66 35.01 35.76 -42.04
CA ALA A 66 35.12 34.70 -41.03
C ALA A 66 34.83 33.32 -41.63
N VAL A 67 35.58 32.30 -41.18
CA VAL A 67 35.26 30.90 -41.46
C VAL A 67 34.04 30.49 -40.65
N ILE A 68 33.00 30.03 -41.33
CA ILE A 68 31.73 29.58 -40.69
C ILE A 68 31.52 28.06 -40.75
N ALA A 69 32.18 27.36 -41.67
CA ALA A 69 32.13 25.92 -41.76
C ALA A 69 33.31 25.31 -42.55
N ALA A 70 33.60 24.04 -42.21
CA ALA A 70 34.37 23.12 -43.02
C ALA A 70 33.53 21.89 -43.30
N THR A 71 33.42 21.46 -44.59
CA THR A 71 32.53 20.37 -44.98
C THR A 71 33.06 19.64 -46.24
N THR A 72 32.75 18.36 -46.37
CA THR A 72 32.99 17.55 -47.56
C THR A 72 31.84 17.65 -48.59
N ALA A 73 30.69 18.19 -48.16
CA ALA A 73 29.52 18.38 -49.03
C ALA A 73 29.69 19.60 -49.92
N THR A 74 28.97 19.65 -51.04
CA THR A 74 28.91 20.78 -51.96
C THR A 74 27.77 21.76 -51.67
N LYS A 75 27.30 21.71 -50.40
CA LYS A 75 26.29 22.64 -49.87
C LYS A 75 26.44 22.87 -48.39
N TYR A 76 26.01 24.01 -47.91
CA TYR A 76 25.96 24.39 -46.50
C TYR A 76 24.77 25.29 -46.23
N VAL A 77 24.18 25.24 -45.04
CA VAL A 77 23.14 26.16 -44.58
C VAL A 77 23.66 26.98 -43.43
N ASP A 78 23.83 28.27 -43.63
CA ASP A 78 24.15 29.22 -42.57
C ASP A 78 22.88 29.58 -41.78
N LYS A 79 22.78 29.06 -40.58
CA LYS A 79 21.62 29.28 -39.70
C LYS A 79 21.76 30.53 -38.82
N ASN A 80 22.94 31.13 -38.77
CA ASN A 80 23.26 32.30 -37.95
C ASN A 80 23.13 33.59 -38.78
N VAL A 81 21.97 33.81 -39.35
CA VAL A 81 21.67 34.96 -40.20
C VAL A 81 20.46 35.73 -39.67
N GLU A 82 20.51 37.06 -39.76
CA GLU A 82 19.46 37.98 -39.34
C GLU A 82 18.70 38.53 -40.52
N GLU A 83 17.39 38.69 -40.38
CA GLU A 83 16.52 39.21 -41.43
C GLU A 83 16.87 40.66 -41.78
N GLY A 84 16.96 40.93 -43.06
CA GLY A 84 17.33 42.24 -43.59
C GLY A 84 18.83 42.53 -43.69
N VAL A 85 19.68 41.63 -43.16
CA VAL A 85 21.13 41.78 -43.22
C VAL A 85 21.69 41.18 -44.48
N ALA A 86 22.64 41.87 -45.12
CA ALA A 86 23.37 41.39 -46.30
C ALA A 86 24.56 40.55 -45.89
N TYR A 87 24.69 39.36 -46.45
CA TYR A 87 25.81 38.46 -46.21
C TYR A 87 26.52 38.15 -47.52
N THR A 88 27.84 38.13 -47.47
CA THR A 88 28.72 37.75 -48.61
C THR A 88 29.38 36.43 -48.26
N TYR A 89 29.28 35.47 -49.17
CA TYR A 89 29.85 34.14 -49.03
C TYR A 89 30.95 33.86 -50.05
N LYS A 90 31.97 33.16 -49.60
CA LYS A 90 33.06 32.63 -50.42
C LYS A 90 33.32 31.17 -50.03
N VAL A 91 33.69 30.33 -50.94
CA VAL A 91 34.05 28.93 -50.68
C VAL A 91 35.39 28.62 -51.32
N THR A 92 36.29 28.04 -50.54
CA THR A 92 37.57 27.51 -51.01
C THR A 92 37.60 26.01 -50.91
N ALA A 93 38.37 25.32 -51.71
CA ALA A 93 38.62 23.90 -51.63
C ALA A 93 40.00 23.63 -50.98
N GLN A 94 40.08 22.58 -50.17
CA GLN A 94 41.29 22.03 -49.63
C GLN A 94 41.52 20.65 -50.22
N ALA A 95 42.72 20.43 -50.77
CA ALA A 95 43.12 19.12 -51.32
C ALA A 95 43.55 18.16 -50.17
N THR A 96 43.75 16.90 -50.51
CA THR A 96 44.15 15.84 -49.54
C THR A 96 45.55 16.07 -48.94
N ASP A 97 46.43 16.81 -49.64
CA ASP A 97 47.74 17.21 -49.16
C ASP A 97 47.72 18.44 -48.26
N GLY A 98 46.52 19.00 -47.95
CA GLY A 98 46.33 20.19 -47.14
C GLY A 98 46.49 21.53 -47.89
N SER A 99 46.81 21.53 -49.19
CA SER A 99 46.86 22.76 -50.01
C SER A 99 45.46 23.32 -50.23
N PHE A 100 45.36 24.65 -50.30
CA PHE A 100 44.09 25.36 -50.53
C PHE A 100 44.07 25.98 -51.93
N THR A 101 42.89 26.12 -52.51
CA THR A 101 42.70 27.07 -53.57
C THR A 101 43.00 28.47 -53.06
N THR A 102 43.75 29.25 -53.78
CA THR A 102 44.12 30.61 -53.34
C THR A 102 42.83 31.44 -53.16
N PRO A 103 42.70 32.14 -52.02
CA PRO A 103 41.51 32.95 -51.74
C PRO A 103 41.16 33.95 -52.85
N ASP A 104 42.14 34.45 -53.51
CA ASP A 104 41.99 35.47 -54.62
C ASP A 104 41.28 34.94 -55.84
N THR A 105 41.19 33.62 -56.05
CA THR A 105 40.50 33.03 -57.22
C THR A 105 39.08 32.59 -56.92
N ALA A 106 38.69 32.59 -55.62
CA ALA A 106 37.38 32.17 -55.18
C ALA A 106 36.35 33.31 -55.37
N VAL A 107 35.31 33.03 -56.14
CA VAL A 107 34.21 33.99 -56.42
C VAL A 107 33.34 34.14 -55.17
N SER A 108 33.16 35.37 -54.70
CA SER A 108 32.18 35.70 -53.67
C SER A 108 30.84 36.10 -54.23
N ARG A 109 29.77 35.81 -53.54
CA ARG A 109 28.40 36.24 -53.84
C ARG A 109 27.72 36.77 -52.61
N SER A 110 26.89 37.80 -52.78
CA SER A 110 26.14 38.42 -51.70
C SER A 110 24.64 38.15 -51.83
N ILE A 111 23.95 38.10 -50.71
CA ILE A 111 22.50 37.95 -50.62
C ILE A 111 22.03 38.65 -49.32
N VAL A 112 20.88 39.37 -49.44
CA VAL A 112 20.18 39.84 -48.23
C VAL A 112 19.29 38.71 -47.77
N TYR A 113 19.40 38.35 -46.47
CA TYR A 113 18.53 37.34 -45.92
C TYR A 113 17.12 37.90 -45.74
N VAL A 114 16.17 37.30 -46.47
CA VAL A 114 14.74 37.57 -46.33
C VAL A 114 14.07 36.24 -45.97
N LYS A 115 13.49 36.16 -44.81
CA LYS A 115 12.82 34.95 -44.36
C LYS A 115 11.62 34.67 -45.29
N PRO A 116 11.51 33.49 -45.92
CA PRO A 116 10.42 33.20 -46.83
C PRO A 116 9.06 33.27 -46.14
N TYR A 117 8.04 33.85 -46.81
CA TYR A 117 6.68 33.81 -46.33
C TYR A 117 6.11 32.39 -46.33
N CYS A 118 5.51 31.97 -45.20
CA CYS A 118 4.83 30.69 -45.10
C CYS A 118 3.35 30.87 -44.75
N ALA A 119 2.48 30.39 -45.60
CA ALA A 119 1.02 30.45 -45.41
C ALA A 119 0.49 29.37 -44.44
N HIS A 120 1.37 28.53 -43.86
CA HIS A 120 1.09 27.46 -42.89
C HIS A 120 -0.01 26.46 -43.30
N LYS A 121 -0.26 26.26 -44.60
CA LYS A 121 -1.36 25.43 -45.16
C LYS A 121 -1.25 23.93 -44.76
N THR A 122 -0.07 23.44 -44.43
CA THR A 122 0.21 22.01 -44.19
C THR A 122 0.56 21.70 -42.76
N ALA A 123 0.15 22.55 -41.78
CA ALA A 123 0.49 22.38 -40.39
C ALA A 123 -0.06 21.06 -39.82
N LYS A 124 0.75 20.35 -39.04
CA LYS A 124 0.45 19.05 -38.44
C LYS A 124 0.61 19.12 -36.92
N TRP A 125 -0.14 18.28 -36.19
CA TRP A 125 0.04 18.09 -34.75
C TRP A 125 1.21 17.15 -34.49
N GLU A 126 2.11 17.58 -33.64
CA GLU A 126 3.25 16.82 -33.15
C GLU A 126 3.18 16.75 -31.63
N ILE A 127 3.37 15.55 -31.07
CA ILE A 127 3.40 15.37 -29.62
C ILE A 127 4.75 15.87 -29.11
N VAL A 128 4.71 16.82 -28.16
CA VAL A 128 5.89 17.36 -27.51
C VAL A 128 6.18 16.56 -26.25
N GLN A 129 5.11 16.22 -25.53
CA GLN A 129 5.17 15.41 -24.31
C GLN A 129 3.96 14.48 -24.28
N GLU A 130 4.20 13.19 -24.10
CA GLU A 130 3.12 12.21 -23.87
C GLU A 130 2.45 12.45 -22.54
N ALA A 131 1.13 12.26 -22.50
CA ALA A 131 0.40 12.23 -21.24
C ALA A 131 0.71 10.93 -20.50
N SER A 132 0.81 11.01 -19.19
CA SER A 132 1.01 9.87 -18.29
C SER A 132 -0.03 9.87 -17.18
N VAL A 133 0.02 8.88 -16.31
CA VAL A 133 -0.79 8.85 -15.07
C VAL A 133 -0.33 9.88 -14.03
N TYR A 134 0.84 10.49 -14.21
CA TYR A 134 1.41 11.50 -13.31
C TYR A 134 1.22 12.91 -13.82
N ASN A 135 1.26 13.11 -15.15
CA ASN A 135 1.27 14.44 -15.73
C ASN A 135 0.44 14.50 -17.03
N SER A 136 -0.10 15.68 -17.30
CA SER A 136 -0.65 16.00 -18.60
C SER A 136 0.47 16.05 -19.63
N GLY A 137 0.16 15.68 -20.87
CA GLY A 137 1.02 15.86 -22.02
C GLY A 137 0.77 17.18 -22.74
N SER A 138 1.50 17.40 -23.83
CA SER A 138 1.32 18.54 -24.72
C SER A 138 1.59 18.17 -26.16
N LYS A 139 0.92 18.85 -27.09
CA LYS A 139 1.15 18.75 -28.53
C LYS A 139 1.12 20.12 -29.18
N ASN A 140 2.01 20.31 -30.14
CA ASN A 140 2.12 21.51 -30.92
C ASN A 140 1.60 21.29 -32.35
N LYS A 141 0.89 22.27 -32.87
CA LYS A 141 0.57 22.33 -34.31
C LYS A 141 1.70 23.07 -35.01
N VAL A 142 2.56 22.31 -35.69
CA VAL A 142 3.79 22.82 -36.32
C VAL A 142 3.66 22.84 -37.81
N CYS A 143 4.13 23.90 -38.44
CA CYS A 143 4.27 23.96 -39.85
C CYS A 143 5.54 23.22 -40.30
N PRO A 144 5.47 22.12 -41.07
CA PRO A 144 6.67 21.37 -41.51
C PRO A 144 7.56 22.10 -42.49
N VAL A 145 7.10 23.27 -43.00
CA VAL A 145 7.85 24.08 -43.96
C VAL A 145 8.75 25.11 -43.26
N CYS A 146 8.25 25.75 -42.21
CA CYS A 146 8.96 26.83 -41.52
C CYS A 146 9.18 26.56 -40.03
N ASN A 147 8.77 25.40 -39.50
CA ASN A 147 8.88 24.97 -38.13
C ASN A 147 8.19 25.90 -37.08
N THR A 148 7.32 26.82 -37.57
CA THR A 148 6.58 27.71 -36.67
C THR A 148 5.53 26.91 -35.90
N VAL A 149 5.51 27.07 -34.59
CA VAL A 149 4.44 26.56 -33.71
C VAL A 149 3.25 27.52 -33.82
N LEU A 150 2.13 27.03 -34.33
CA LEU A 150 0.91 27.81 -34.53
C LEU A 150 -0.05 27.72 -33.36
N GLU A 151 -0.07 26.58 -32.66
CA GLU A 151 -0.99 26.31 -31.58
C GLU A 151 -0.38 25.25 -30.64
N THR A 152 -0.55 25.40 -29.35
CA THR A 152 -0.21 24.40 -28.34
C THR A 152 -1.46 23.91 -27.64
N LYS A 153 -1.64 22.59 -27.54
CA LYS A 153 -2.75 21.96 -26.79
C LYS A 153 -2.23 21.05 -25.72
N VAL A 154 -2.91 21.08 -24.58
CA VAL A 154 -2.69 20.12 -23.51
C VAL A 154 -3.34 18.77 -23.89
N ILE A 155 -2.63 17.69 -23.69
CA ILE A 155 -3.17 16.33 -23.71
C ILE A 155 -3.53 16.00 -22.26
N PRO A 156 -4.81 15.70 -21.93
CA PRO A 156 -5.20 15.42 -20.56
C PRO A 156 -4.39 14.29 -19.93
N GLN A 157 -4.09 14.42 -18.64
CA GLN A 157 -3.48 13.36 -17.84
C GLN A 157 -4.30 12.06 -17.94
N LEU A 158 -3.66 10.91 -17.91
CA LEU A 158 -4.34 9.62 -17.94
C LEU A 158 -4.91 9.27 -16.55
N VAL A 159 -6.08 8.65 -16.53
CA VAL A 159 -6.62 8.07 -15.29
C VAL A 159 -5.79 6.87 -14.86
N PRO A 160 -5.69 6.58 -13.53
CA PRO A 160 -4.94 5.42 -13.04
C PRO A 160 -5.56 4.10 -13.48
N GLN A 161 -4.79 3.02 -13.42
CA GLN A 161 -5.30 1.67 -13.62
C GLN A 161 -6.23 1.24 -12.47
N THR A 162 -7.03 0.20 -12.71
CA THR A 162 -7.95 -0.35 -11.71
C THR A 162 -7.20 -1.13 -10.64
N PRO A 163 -7.39 -0.80 -9.32
CA PRO A 163 -6.83 -1.58 -8.23
C PRO A 163 -7.44 -2.99 -8.17
N VAL A 164 -6.66 -3.98 -7.76
CA VAL A 164 -7.11 -5.36 -7.55
C VAL A 164 -7.16 -5.65 -6.05
N ILE A 165 -8.34 -6.06 -5.53
CA ILE A 165 -8.47 -6.49 -4.13
C ILE A 165 -7.73 -7.82 -3.95
N LYS A 166 -6.66 -7.83 -3.14
CA LYS A 166 -5.83 -9.01 -2.85
C LYS A 166 -6.50 -9.93 -1.85
N GLY A 167 -6.84 -9.41 -0.68
CA GLY A 167 -7.44 -10.16 0.41
C GLY A 167 -8.68 -9.48 0.96
N ILE A 168 -9.66 -10.29 1.40
CA ILE A 168 -10.86 -9.84 2.10
C ILE A 168 -11.24 -10.87 3.17
N CYS A 169 -11.47 -10.42 4.40
CA CYS A 169 -11.83 -11.31 5.51
C CYS A 169 -12.72 -10.60 6.55
N ASN A 170 -13.45 -11.41 7.32
CA ASN A 170 -14.14 -10.96 8.53
C ASN A 170 -13.14 -10.74 9.66
N ARG A 171 -13.31 -9.64 10.40
CA ARG A 171 -12.60 -9.33 11.63
C ARG A 171 -13.60 -8.96 12.73
N THR A 172 -13.13 -8.85 13.97
CA THR A 172 -13.96 -8.47 15.11
C THR A 172 -14.62 -7.11 14.93
N ASN A 173 -13.93 -6.18 14.26
CA ASN A 173 -14.38 -4.81 14.01
C ASN A 173 -14.98 -4.57 12.61
N GLY A 174 -15.28 -5.62 11.83
CA GLY A 174 -15.90 -5.47 10.52
C GLY A 174 -15.27 -6.31 9.40
N VAL A 175 -15.52 -5.91 8.14
CA VAL A 175 -14.88 -6.51 6.97
C VAL A 175 -13.60 -5.76 6.66
N VAL A 176 -12.49 -6.48 6.61
CA VAL A 176 -11.16 -5.93 6.29
C VAL A 176 -10.72 -6.42 4.92
N PHE A 177 -10.22 -5.52 4.11
CA PHE A 177 -9.64 -5.86 2.81
C PHE A 177 -8.53 -4.89 2.41
N ASN A 178 -7.69 -5.35 1.50
CA ASN A 178 -6.58 -4.61 0.94
C ASN A 178 -6.48 -4.83 -0.58
N TRP A 179 -5.81 -3.91 -1.25
CA TRP A 179 -5.66 -3.91 -2.70
C TRP A 179 -4.25 -3.51 -3.14
N THR A 180 -4.01 -3.61 -4.44
CA THR A 180 -2.73 -3.24 -5.05
C THR A 180 -2.54 -1.72 -5.03
N VAL A 181 -1.32 -1.28 -4.77
CA VAL A 181 -0.89 0.09 -5.12
C VAL A 181 -1.03 0.27 -6.63
N VAL A 182 -1.47 1.44 -7.05
CA VAL A 182 -1.62 1.81 -8.47
C VAL A 182 -0.81 3.06 -8.77
N ASP A 183 0.00 2.98 -9.82
CA ASP A 183 0.85 4.08 -10.26
C ASP A 183 0.03 5.31 -10.64
N GLY A 184 0.52 6.49 -10.24
CA GLY A 184 -0.14 7.76 -10.47
C GLY A 184 -1.44 7.98 -9.68
N ALA A 185 -1.82 7.06 -8.79
CA ALA A 185 -2.97 7.27 -7.92
C ALA A 185 -2.61 8.21 -6.76
N THR A 186 -3.43 9.24 -6.54
CA THR A 186 -3.36 10.14 -5.38
C THR A 186 -4.28 9.71 -4.24
N GLY A 187 -5.11 8.69 -4.48
CA GLY A 187 -6.02 8.12 -3.49
C GLY A 187 -6.94 7.08 -4.10
N TYR A 188 -7.83 6.55 -3.27
CA TYR A 188 -8.74 5.46 -3.62
C TYR A 188 -10.13 5.73 -3.09
N ASN A 189 -11.13 5.50 -3.93
CA ASN A 189 -12.54 5.46 -3.54
C ASN A 189 -12.95 4.02 -3.28
N VAL A 190 -13.43 3.74 -2.08
CA VAL A 190 -13.86 2.43 -1.62
C VAL A 190 -15.37 2.34 -1.70
N TYR A 191 -15.88 1.32 -2.35
CA TYR A 191 -17.31 1.12 -2.56
C TYR A 191 -17.77 -0.23 -2.02
N ARG A 192 -19.02 -0.25 -1.58
CA ARG A 192 -19.75 -1.45 -1.15
C ARG A 192 -21.13 -1.49 -1.76
N ARG A 193 -21.61 -2.69 -2.07
CA ARG A 193 -23.05 -2.95 -2.27
C ARG A 193 -23.47 -4.19 -1.50
N ALA A 194 -24.64 -4.17 -0.87
CA ALA A 194 -25.30 -5.37 -0.38
C ALA A 194 -25.89 -6.15 -1.57
N GLU A 195 -26.13 -7.44 -1.39
CA GLU A 195 -26.83 -8.29 -2.37
C GLU A 195 -28.16 -7.65 -2.80
N GLY A 196 -28.36 -7.47 -4.11
CA GLY A 196 -29.55 -6.79 -4.66
C GLY A 196 -29.56 -5.25 -4.50
N GLY A 197 -28.56 -4.66 -3.83
CA GLY A 197 -28.48 -3.23 -3.56
C GLY A 197 -27.68 -2.43 -4.60
N LYS A 198 -27.62 -1.12 -4.39
CA LYS A 198 -26.80 -0.19 -5.18
C LYS A 198 -25.39 -0.05 -4.57
N TRP A 199 -24.44 0.38 -5.39
CA TRP A 199 -23.11 0.77 -4.93
C TRP A 199 -23.19 2.04 -4.08
N ILE A 200 -22.57 2.03 -2.92
CA ILE A 200 -22.38 3.18 -2.03
C ILE A 200 -20.89 3.43 -1.84
N LEU A 201 -20.50 4.70 -1.83
CA LEU A 201 -19.16 5.13 -1.45
C LEU A 201 -19.03 5.03 0.07
N LEU A 202 -18.07 4.25 0.55
CA LEU A 202 -17.77 4.13 1.98
C LEU A 202 -16.74 5.16 2.43
N ALA A 203 -15.69 5.35 1.62
CA ALA A 203 -14.59 6.23 1.97
C ALA A 203 -13.77 6.64 0.74
N THR A 204 -13.06 7.76 0.89
CA THR A 204 -11.94 8.15 0.02
C THR A 204 -10.69 8.23 0.89
N ILE A 205 -9.67 7.42 0.57
CA ILE A 205 -8.45 7.29 1.39
C ILE A 205 -7.20 7.24 0.51
N SER A 206 -6.04 7.49 1.10
CA SER A 206 -4.73 7.38 0.41
C SER A 206 -4.07 6.00 0.56
N GLY A 207 -4.42 5.26 1.61
CA GLY A 207 -3.87 3.92 1.86
C GLY A 207 -4.50 2.83 1.01
N THR A 208 -3.94 1.62 1.07
CA THR A 208 -4.38 0.44 0.31
C THR A 208 -5.06 -0.63 1.17
N ARG A 209 -5.59 -0.23 2.32
CA ARG A 209 -6.34 -1.09 3.25
C ARG A 209 -7.53 -0.34 3.83
N TYR A 210 -8.64 -1.03 3.96
CA TYR A 210 -9.86 -0.47 4.56
C TYR A 210 -10.53 -1.45 5.51
N VAL A 211 -11.21 -0.91 6.53
CA VAL A 211 -12.05 -1.66 7.48
C VAL A 211 -13.45 -1.10 7.41
N ASP A 212 -14.38 -1.90 6.93
CA ASP A 212 -15.81 -1.57 6.97
C ASP A 212 -16.42 -2.01 8.30
N SER A 213 -16.41 -1.12 9.27
CA SER A 213 -17.02 -1.33 10.58
C SER A 213 -18.55 -1.20 10.58
N THR A 214 -19.13 -0.76 9.46
CA THR A 214 -20.59 -0.59 9.30
C THR A 214 -21.27 -1.80 8.69
N ALA A 215 -20.52 -2.86 8.37
CA ALA A 215 -21.06 -4.08 7.84
C ALA A 215 -22.01 -4.77 8.84
N VAL A 216 -23.15 -5.23 8.36
CA VAL A 216 -24.18 -5.90 9.18
C VAL A 216 -24.01 -7.41 9.07
N SER A 217 -23.98 -8.10 10.23
CA SER A 217 -23.84 -9.56 10.28
C SER A 217 -24.96 -10.27 9.54
N GLY A 218 -24.60 -11.30 8.75
CA GLY A 218 -25.49 -12.09 7.93
C GLY A 218 -25.68 -11.56 6.50
N VAL A 219 -25.27 -10.34 6.20
CA VAL A 219 -25.41 -9.72 4.87
C VAL A 219 -24.26 -10.13 3.95
N LEU A 220 -24.58 -10.46 2.69
CA LEU A 220 -23.59 -10.65 1.63
C LEU A 220 -23.29 -9.30 1.00
N TYR A 221 -22.03 -8.92 1.00
CA TYR A 221 -21.54 -7.68 0.40
C TYR A 221 -20.61 -7.97 -0.76
N ASN A 222 -20.61 -7.06 -1.74
CA ASN A 222 -19.56 -6.96 -2.74
C ASN A 222 -18.80 -5.64 -2.52
N TYR A 223 -17.46 -5.69 -2.53
CA TYR A 223 -16.58 -4.54 -2.38
C TYR A 223 -15.76 -4.33 -3.64
N THR A 224 -15.61 -3.07 -4.04
CA THR A 224 -14.72 -2.67 -5.12
C THR A 224 -13.99 -1.38 -4.76
N VAL A 225 -12.87 -1.14 -5.41
CA VAL A 225 -12.03 0.05 -5.20
C VAL A 225 -11.72 0.68 -6.55
N ARG A 226 -11.74 2.01 -6.60
CA ARG A 226 -11.28 2.77 -7.77
C ARG A 226 -10.13 3.68 -7.36
N ALA A 227 -9.02 3.63 -8.10
CA ALA A 227 -7.94 4.59 -7.96
C ALA A 227 -8.37 5.95 -8.53
N ARG A 228 -7.83 7.03 -8.00
CA ARG A 228 -8.09 8.40 -8.45
C ARG A 228 -6.81 9.20 -8.60
N ASN A 229 -6.80 10.13 -9.54
CA ASN A 229 -5.84 11.22 -9.66
C ASN A 229 -6.56 12.49 -10.14
N ALA A 230 -5.82 13.50 -10.60
CA ALA A 230 -6.41 14.76 -11.10
C ALA A 230 -7.23 14.55 -12.40
N ALA A 231 -6.91 13.53 -13.20
CA ALA A 231 -7.66 13.20 -14.42
C ALA A 231 -8.99 12.49 -14.14
N GLY A 232 -9.15 11.89 -12.96
CA GLY A 232 -10.39 11.20 -12.59
C GLY A 232 -10.21 9.86 -11.90
N LEU A 233 -11.20 8.98 -12.05
CA LEU A 233 -11.28 7.67 -11.42
C LEU A 233 -10.97 6.56 -12.44
N SER A 234 -10.25 5.52 -11.98
CA SER A 234 -10.07 4.28 -12.75
C SER A 234 -11.40 3.62 -13.10
N ALA A 235 -11.37 2.63 -13.98
CA ALA A 235 -12.51 1.75 -14.21
C ALA A 235 -12.89 0.96 -12.94
N TYR A 236 -14.04 0.27 -12.97
CA TYR A 236 -14.47 -0.64 -11.91
C TYR A 236 -13.83 -2.02 -12.10
N ASP A 237 -13.36 -2.61 -11.00
CA ASP A 237 -13.14 -4.05 -10.85
C ASP A 237 -14.48 -4.73 -10.52
N PRO A 238 -14.74 -5.99 -10.94
CA PRO A 238 -15.92 -6.74 -10.54
C PRO A 238 -16.12 -6.84 -9.02
N GLY A 239 -15.03 -6.63 -8.27
CA GLY A 239 -15.02 -6.65 -6.82
C GLY A 239 -14.91 -8.06 -6.24
N LYS A 240 -14.86 -8.10 -4.90
CA LYS A 240 -14.87 -9.36 -4.13
C LYS A 240 -16.08 -9.42 -3.20
N THR A 241 -16.71 -10.57 -3.18
CA THR A 241 -17.88 -10.83 -2.32
C THR A 241 -17.46 -11.48 -1.01
N ILE A 242 -18.09 -11.05 0.08
CA ILE A 242 -17.96 -11.67 1.39
C ILE A 242 -19.29 -11.57 2.14
N ARG A 243 -19.68 -12.64 2.83
CA ARG A 243 -20.73 -12.54 3.85
C ARG A 243 -20.08 -12.12 5.16
N TYR A 244 -20.48 -10.97 5.66
CA TYR A 244 -20.02 -10.54 6.97
C TYR A 244 -20.66 -11.40 8.05
N VAL A 245 -19.86 -11.93 8.98
CA VAL A 245 -20.30 -12.63 10.17
C VAL A 245 -19.54 -12.02 11.33
N ALA A 246 -20.28 -11.37 12.23
CA ALA A 246 -19.69 -10.76 13.42
C ALA A 246 -19.16 -11.86 14.37
N ALA A 247 -18.09 -11.57 15.08
CA ALA A 247 -17.62 -12.44 16.15
C ALA A 247 -18.59 -12.40 17.34
N PRO A 248 -18.80 -13.53 18.06
CA PRO A 248 -19.50 -13.51 19.33
C PRO A 248 -18.83 -12.59 20.34
N THR A 249 -19.60 -11.90 21.14
CA THR A 249 -19.10 -10.98 22.19
C THR A 249 -19.48 -11.47 23.56
N ASN A 250 -18.88 -10.88 24.61
CA ASN A 250 -19.17 -11.19 26.00
C ASN A 250 -19.00 -12.70 26.31
N ILE A 251 -17.91 -13.28 25.77
CA ILE A 251 -17.56 -14.67 26.07
C ILE A 251 -17.17 -14.74 27.55
N LYS A 252 -17.84 -15.62 28.30
CA LYS A 252 -17.58 -15.89 29.71
C LYS A 252 -17.43 -17.38 29.93
N ALA A 253 -16.60 -17.75 30.88
CA ALA A 253 -16.49 -19.14 31.29
C ALA A 253 -16.59 -19.21 32.80
N SER A 254 -17.13 -20.32 33.29
CA SER A 254 -17.23 -20.61 34.73
C SER A 254 -17.04 -22.11 34.98
N ASN A 255 -16.44 -22.46 36.12
CA ASN A 255 -16.34 -23.86 36.51
C ASN A 255 -17.74 -24.41 36.86
N GLY A 256 -18.10 -25.47 36.18
CA GLY A 256 -19.28 -26.27 36.47
C GLY A 256 -18.96 -27.50 37.30
N LEU A 257 -19.92 -28.37 37.46
CA LEU A 257 -19.80 -29.58 38.30
C LEU A 257 -18.72 -30.54 37.72
N TYR A 258 -18.77 -30.81 36.44
CA TYR A 258 -17.87 -31.78 35.77
C TYR A 258 -16.98 -31.18 34.69
N GLY A 259 -17.03 -29.87 34.45
CA GLY A 259 -16.28 -29.23 33.39
C GLY A 259 -16.37 -27.70 33.45
N VAL A 260 -16.15 -27.07 32.32
CA VAL A 260 -16.21 -25.61 32.14
C VAL A 260 -17.45 -25.26 31.30
N TYR A 261 -18.30 -24.39 31.83
CA TYR A 261 -19.45 -23.82 31.14
C TYR A 261 -19.04 -22.51 30.49
N ILE A 262 -19.22 -22.41 29.17
CA ILE A 262 -18.90 -21.26 28.34
C ILE A 262 -20.21 -20.66 27.81
N ALA A 263 -20.35 -19.34 27.83
CA ALA A 263 -21.50 -18.61 27.30
C ALA A 263 -21.07 -17.34 26.58
N TRP A 264 -21.88 -16.88 25.62
CA TRP A 264 -21.63 -15.70 24.82
C TRP A 264 -22.93 -15.06 24.33
N ASN A 265 -22.82 -13.83 23.81
CA ASN A 265 -23.96 -13.18 23.18
C ASN A 265 -24.27 -13.77 21.81
N SER A 266 -25.57 -13.83 21.47
CA SER A 266 -26.02 -14.29 20.17
C SER A 266 -25.50 -13.36 19.05
N VAL A 267 -25.17 -13.95 17.91
CA VAL A 267 -24.76 -13.23 16.68
C VAL A 267 -25.89 -13.27 15.68
N LYS A 268 -26.30 -12.09 15.17
CA LYS A 268 -27.32 -11.96 14.14
C LYS A 268 -26.99 -12.83 12.93
N ALA A 269 -27.96 -13.63 12.47
CA ALA A 269 -27.85 -14.56 11.35
C ALA A 269 -26.84 -15.72 11.55
N ALA A 270 -26.28 -15.93 12.73
CA ALA A 270 -25.55 -17.15 13.01
C ALA A 270 -26.50 -18.35 13.00
N THR A 271 -26.10 -19.43 12.36
CA THR A 271 -26.84 -20.70 12.32
C THR A 271 -26.29 -21.72 13.32
N ARG A 272 -25.02 -21.54 13.70
CA ARG A 272 -24.33 -22.35 14.72
C ARG A 272 -23.06 -21.64 15.15
N TYR A 273 -22.43 -22.18 16.20
CA TYR A 273 -21.16 -21.70 16.77
C TYR A 273 -20.18 -22.86 16.85
N ARG A 274 -18.90 -22.59 16.62
CA ARG A 274 -17.79 -23.49 16.94
C ARG A 274 -17.06 -22.96 18.15
N VAL A 275 -16.84 -23.81 19.14
CA VAL A 275 -16.14 -23.47 20.36
C VAL A 275 -14.72 -24.02 20.26
N TYR A 276 -13.76 -23.16 20.55
CA TYR A 276 -12.35 -23.49 20.52
C TYR A 276 -11.73 -23.26 21.89
N THR A 277 -10.76 -24.07 22.21
CA THR A 277 -9.92 -23.93 23.39
C THR A 277 -8.46 -24.15 23.08
N LYS A 278 -7.61 -23.68 23.97
CA LYS A 278 -6.22 -24.08 24.11
C LYS A 278 -5.80 -24.02 25.56
N VAL A 279 -4.82 -24.82 25.96
CA VAL A 279 -4.14 -24.69 27.25
C VAL A 279 -3.27 -23.43 27.21
N ALA A 280 -3.23 -22.67 28.31
CA ALA A 280 -2.45 -21.45 28.37
C ALA A 280 -0.95 -21.75 28.28
N GLY A 281 -0.25 -21.09 27.35
CA GLY A 281 1.15 -21.34 27.03
C GLY A 281 1.36 -22.24 25.83
N GLU A 282 0.32 -22.96 25.35
CA GLU A 282 0.41 -23.75 24.13
C GLU A 282 0.02 -22.92 22.89
N GLU A 283 0.58 -23.29 21.74
CA GLU A 283 0.20 -22.73 20.44
C GLU A 283 -0.93 -23.56 19.81
N GLY A 284 -1.75 -22.88 19.03
CA GLY A 284 -2.84 -23.52 18.29
C GLY A 284 -4.15 -23.59 19.05
N TRP A 285 -5.26 -23.63 18.29
CA TRP A 285 -6.62 -23.72 18.80
C TRP A 285 -7.23 -25.06 18.45
N THR A 286 -7.79 -25.77 19.43
CA THR A 286 -8.54 -27.01 19.23
C THR A 286 -10.04 -26.74 19.23
N CYS A 287 -10.74 -27.19 18.20
CA CYS A 287 -12.22 -27.14 18.17
C CYS A 287 -12.77 -28.25 19.07
N ILE A 288 -13.40 -27.87 20.18
CA ILE A 288 -13.98 -28.81 21.15
C ILE A 288 -15.46 -29.10 20.91
N GLY A 289 -16.10 -28.39 19.96
CA GLY A 289 -17.48 -28.74 19.62
C GLY A 289 -18.19 -27.67 18.79
N THR A 290 -19.39 -28.03 18.39
CA THR A 290 -20.30 -27.18 17.63
C THR A 290 -21.69 -27.19 18.29
N THR A 291 -22.32 -26.01 18.42
CA THR A 291 -23.64 -25.87 19.02
C THR A 291 -24.48 -24.83 18.25
N THR A 292 -25.79 -24.95 18.32
CA THR A 292 -26.75 -23.93 17.88
C THR A 292 -27.15 -22.98 19.01
N LYS A 293 -26.81 -23.33 20.26
CA LYS A 293 -27.08 -22.51 21.47
C LYS A 293 -25.98 -21.46 21.65
N THR A 294 -26.21 -20.52 22.54
CA THR A 294 -25.24 -19.50 22.93
C THR A 294 -24.42 -19.89 24.17
N ASN A 295 -24.31 -21.19 24.39
CA ASN A 295 -23.50 -21.80 25.44
C ASN A 295 -22.97 -23.16 25.00
N PHE A 296 -21.95 -23.62 25.73
CA PHE A 296 -21.30 -24.91 25.54
C PHE A 296 -20.73 -25.40 26.87
N TYR A 297 -20.66 -26.71 27.05
CA TYR A 297 -20.08 -27.34 28.23
C TYR A 297 -18.88 -28.19 27.81
N HIS A 298 -17.68 -27.86 28.30
CA HIS A 298 -16.44 -28.59 28.10
C HIS A 298 -16.21 -29.53 29.26
N ASP A 299 -16.70 -30.75 29.16
CA ASP A 299 -16.65 -31.80 30.18
C ASP A 299 -15.30 -32.50 30.27
N GLU A 300 -14.52 -32.48 29.16
CA GLU A 300 -13.16 -33.04 29.07
C GLU A 300 -12.08 -32.11 29.65
N ALA A 301 -12.44 -30.95 30.19
CA ALA A 301 -11.47 -30.00 30.76
C ALA A 301 -10.76 -30.61 31.99
N VAL A 302 -9.45 -30.73 31.95
CA VAL A 302 -8.61 -31.35 33.01
C VAL A 302 -8.50 -30.40 34.20
N PRO A 303 -8.75 -30.90 35.45
CA PRO A 303 -8.57 -30.13 36.65
C PRO A 303 -7.13 -29.59 36.80
N GLY A 304 -7.00 -28.38 37.37
CA GLY A 304 -5.70 -27.74 37.57
C GLY A 304 -5.15 -26.96 36.35
N GLU A 305 -5.65 -27.22 35.15
CA GLU A 305 -5.17 -26.57 33.92
C GLU A 305 -5.81 -25.18 33.69
N ASP A 306 -5.03 -24.29 33.06
CA ASP A 306 -5.48 -22.98 32.62
C ASP A 306 -5.90 -23.04 31.13
N TYR A 307 -7.17 -22.84 30.87
CA TYR A 307 -7.75 -22.83 29.50
C TYR A 307 -8.04 -21.43 29.01
N ILE A 308 -7.89 -21.25 27.72
CA ILE A 308 -8.33 -20.06 27.00
C ILE A 308 -9.40 -20.48 25.98
N TYR A 309 -10.58 -19.84 26.05
CA TYR A 309 -11.72 -20.13 25.18
C TYR A 309 -12.00 -19.01 24.21
N THR A 310 -12.36 -19.36 22.97
CA THR A 310 -12.93 -18.46 21.97
C THR A 310 -14.04 -19.14 21.21
N VAL A 311 -14.92 -18.35 20.60
CA VAL A 311 -16.08 -18.84 19.87
C VAL A 311 -16.17 -18.19 18.50
N VAL A 312 -16.44 -19.00 17.49
CA VAL A 312 -16.60 -18.57 16.11
C VAL A 312 -18.06 -18.78 15.69
N ALA A 313 -18.73 -17.71 15.27
CA ALA A 313 -20.06 -17.80 14.69
C ALA A 313 -19.99 -18.26 13.22
N VAL A 314 -20.98 -19.04 12.79
CA VAL A 314 -21.11 -19.56 11.44
C VAL A 314 -22.45 -19.14 10.85
N SER A 315 -22.42 -18.55 9.65
CA SER A 315 -23.61 -18.17 8.88
C SER A 315 -23.48 -18.61 7.44
N LYS A 316 -24.39 -19.45 6.96
CA LYS A 316 -24.40 -19.97 5.57
C LYS A 316 -23.01 -20.46 5.11
N GLY A 317 -22.33 -21.24 5.98
CA GLY A 317 -20.99 -21.80 5.70
C GLY A 317 -19.81 -20.82 5.79
N LYS A 318 -20.04 -19.56 6.13
CA LYS A 318 -18.99 -18.57 6.40
C LYS A 318 -18.78 -18.37 7.89
N TYR A 319 -17.56 -18.06 8.27
CA TYR A 319 -17.11 -17.96 9.66
C TYR A 319 -16.84 -16.50 10.04
N SER A 320 -17.11 -16.13 11.30
CA SER A 320 -16.57 -14.92 11.90
C SER A 320 -15.05 -15.07 12.07
N SER A 321 -14.37 -13.97 12.42
CA SER A 321 -13.03 -14.07 13.02
C SER A 321 -13.11 -14.71 14.40
N PHE A 322 -11.97 -15.15 14.94
CA PHE A 322 -11.82 -15.36 16.36
C PHE A 322 -12.04 -14.04 17.12
N TYR A 323 -12.54 -14.13 18.35
CA TYR A 323 -12.59 -12.99 19.25
C TYR A 323 -11.19 -12.78 19.85
N ASP A 324 -10.66 -11.55 19.75
CA ASP A 324 -9.28 -11.27 20.17
C ASP A 324 -9.11 -11.31 21.70
N ASP A 325 -10.20 -10.99 22.46
CA ASP A 325 -10.25 -11.08 23.91
C ASP A 325 -10.77 -12.45 24.37
N ALA A 326 -10.03 -13.49 24.07
CA ALA A 326 -10.36 -14.85 24.50
C ALA A 326 -10.39 -14.96 26.03
N PHE A 327 -11.40 -15.65 26.58
CA PHE A 327 -11.61 -15.74 28.03
C PHE A 327 -10.72 -16.82 28.65
N LYS A 328 -9.90 -16.43 29.64
CA LYS A 328 -9.03 -17.33 30.38
C LYS A 328 -9.69 -17.79 31.68
N ILE A 329 -9.61 -19.09 31.99
CA ILE A 329 -10.10 -19.68 33.22
C ILE A 329 -9.23 -20.84 33.63
N ARG A 330 -8.97 -21.00 34.95
CA ARG A 330 -8.44 -22.22 35.53
C ARG A 330 -9.57 -23.21 35.79
N ARG A 331 -9.44 -24.45 35.31
CA ARG A 331 -10.36 -25.52 35.66
C ARG A 331 -10.14 -25.94 37.12
N LEU A 332 -11.14 -25.65 37.96
CA LEU A 332 -11.13 -26.03 39.37
C LEU A 332 -12.32 -26.95 39.65
N GLU A 333 -12.06 -28.10 40.22
CA GLU A 333 -13.10 -28.96 40.76
C GLU A 333 -13.73 -28.36 42.00
N ARG A 334 -14.94 -28.78 42.31
CA ARG A 334 -15.55 -28.43 43.61
C ARG A 334 -14.85 -29.19 44.71
N PRO A 335 -14.52 -28.55 45.87
CA PRO A 335 -14.02 -29.27 47.02
C PRO A 335 -15.01 -30.34 47.48
N VAL A 336 -14.51 -31.54 47.77
CA VAL A 336 -15.29 -32.61 48.43
C VAL A 336 -15.22 -32.37 49.92
N LEU A 337 -16.37 -32.08 50.53
CA LEU A 337 -16.44 -31.87 51.97
C LEU A 337 -16.36 -33.24 52.68
N ALA A 338 -15.42 -33.37 53.61
CA ALA A 338 -15.24 -34.59 54.37
C ALA A 338 -16.15 -34.64 55.58
N LYS A 339 -16.12 -33.62 56.43
CA LYS A 339 -16.96 -33.53 57.65
C LYS A 339 -17.05 -32.12 58.19
N SER A 340 -18.08 -31.88 59.00
CA SER A 340 -18.17 -30.72 59.88
C SER A 340 -18.45 -31.26 61.34
N VAL A 341 -17.63 -30.83 62.25
CA VAL A 341 -17.66 -31.36 63.68
C VAL A 341 -17.71 -30.19 64.61
N SER A 342 -18.65 -30.25 65.56
CA SER A 342 -18.77 -29.29 66.69
C SER A 342 -17.76 -29.65 67.79
N SER A 343 -17.14 -28.64 68.39
CA SER A 343 -16.25 -28.70 69.53
C SER A 343 -16.48 -27.50 70.44
N LYS A 344 -15.83 -27.44 71.56
CA LYS A 344 -15.87 -26.30 72.49
C LYS A 344 -15.32 -24.99 71.85
N GLU A 345 -14.55 -25.09 70.85
CA GLU A 345 -13.95 -23.94 70.12
C GLU A 345 -14.80 -23.47 68.94
N GLY A 346 -15.87 -24.20 68.59
CA GLY A 346 -16.71 -23.95 67.43
C GLY A 346 -16.86 -25.16 66.53
N ILE A 347 -17.26 -24.89 65.24
CA ILE A 347 -17.43 -25.96 64.24
C ILE A 347 -16.26 -25.98 63.31
N THR A 348 -15.56 -27.11 63.19
CA THR A 348 -14.50 -27.35 62.20
C THR A 348 -15.07 -28.08 61.01
N THR A 349 -14.94 -27.48 59.83
CA THR A 349 -15.25 -28.08 58.51
C THR A 349 -13.97 -28.46 57.81
N THR A 350 -13.90 -29.69 57.27
CA THR A 350 -12.77 -30.21 56.52
C THR A 350 -13.20 -30.63 55.10
N TRP A 351 -12.27 -30.57 54.17
CA TRP A 351 -12.48 -30.96 52.79
C TRP A 351 -11.21 -31.56 52.17
N GLU A 352 -11.35 -32.15 50.98
CA GLU A 352 -10.21 -32.66 50.23
C GLU A 352 -9.55 -31.53 49.38
N PRO A 353 -8.21 -31.58 49.20
CA PRO A 353 -7.50 -30.61 48.40
C PRO A 353 -8.00 -30.65 46.94
N VAL A 354 -7.94 -29.51 46.24
CA VAL A 354 -8.33 -29.36 44.83
C VAL A 354 -7.13 -28.96 44.01
N ASP A 355 -6.88 -29.70 42.95
CA ASP A 355 -5.78 -29.43 42.02
C ASP A 355 -5.89 -28.03 41.41
N GLY A 356 -4.78 -27.31 41.34
CA GLY A 356 -4.70 -25.94 40.82
C GLY A 356 -5.32 -24.86 41.68
N ALA A 357 -5.89 -25.21 42.88
CA ALA A 357 -6.38 -24.21 43.81
C ALA A 357 -5.23 -23.38 44.39
N GLN A 358 -5.47 -22.09 44.61
CA GLN A 358 -4.57 -21.19 45.34
C GLN A 358 -5.07 -20.99 46.80
N GLY A 359 -6.30 -21.39 47.06
CA GLY A 359 -6.93 -21.35 48.36
C GLY A 359 -8.42 -21.62 48.30
N TYR A 360 -9.09 -21.39 49.41
CA TYR A 360 -10.49 -21.76 49.59
C TYR A 360 -11.28 -20.63 50.26
N ASN A 361 -12.50 -20.41 49.77
CA ASN A 361 -13.52 -19.58 50.40
C ASN A 361 -14.50 -20.48 51.12
N VAL A 362 -14.68 -20.27 52.43
CA VAL A 362 -15.61 -21.03 53.27
C VAL A 362 -16.88 -20.22 53.51
N TYR A 363 -18.02 -20.83 53.24
CA TYR A 363 -19.34 -20.21 53.37
C TYR A 363 -20.20 -20.99 54.39
N ARG A 364 -21.10 -20.25 55.01
CA ARG A 364 -22.06 -20.80 55.97
C ARG A 364 -23.46 -20.25 55.69
N LYS A 365 -24.47 -21.03 55.91
CA LYS A 365 -25.88 -20.62 56.03
C LYS A 365 -26.58 -21.31 57.14
N THR A 366 -27.72 -20.78 57.60
CA THR A 366 -28.72 -21.46 58.42
C THR A 366 -29.91 -21.85 57.55
N ALA A 367 -30.91 -22.55 58.08
CA ALA A 367 -32.13 -22.88 57.36
C ALA A 367 -32.88 -21.64 56.82
N ASN A 368 -32.76 -20.50 57.54
CA ASN A 368 -33.47 -19.26 57.27
C ASN A 368 -32.58 -18.16 56.67
N SER A 369 -31.35 -18.47 56.20
CA SER A 369 -30.42 -17.50 55.64
C SER A 369 -29.81 -17.97 54.32
N GLY A 370 -29.34 -17.02 53.51
CA GLY A 370 -28.49 -17.31 52.35
C GLY A 370 -27.03 -17.63 52.74
N TRP A 371 -26.24 -18.02 51.79
CA TRP A 371 -24.82 -18.26 51.94
C TRP A 371 -24.08 -16.98 52.32
N LYS A 372 -23.30 -17.01 53.41
CA LYS A 372 -22.44 -15.94 53.89
C LYS A 372 -20.99 -16.43 53.88
N LEU A 373 -20.07 -15.62 53.28
CA LEU A 373 -18.64 -15.88 53.40
C LEU A 373 -18.19 -15.74 54.83
N LEU A 374 -17.60 -16.78 55.39
CA LEU A 374 -17.02 -16.79 56.76
C LEU A 374 -15.56 -16.36 56.72
N GLY A 375 -14.79 -16.89 55.79
CA GLY A 375 -13.38 -16.61 55.72
C GLY A 375 -12.72 -17.22 54.47
N LYS A 376 -11.44 -16.92 54.35
CA LYS A 376 -10.57 -17.44 53.31
C LYS A 376 -9.43 -18.25 53.92
N VAL A 377 -9.10 -19.35 53.27
CA VAL A 377 -7.92 -20.15 53.56
C VAL A 377 -6.94 -19.96 52.42
N ASN A 378 -5.93 -19.11 52.63
CA ASN A 378 -4.94 -18.74 51.61
C ASN A 378 -3.78 -19.74 51.55
N ASN A 379 -4.06 -21.01 51.72
CA ASN A 379 -3.08 -22.08 51.71
C ASN A 379 -3.69 -23.32 51.03
N THR A 380 -3.04 -23.81 50.03
CA THR A 380 -3.48 -24.98 49.23
C THR A 380 -3.42 -26.29 50.02
N ARG A 381 -2.56 -26.37 51.04
CA ARG A 381 -2.37 -27.57 51.87
C ARG A 381 -3.30 -27.59 53.09
N SER A 382 -3.87 -26.43 53.48
CA SER A 382 -4.80 -26.37 54.59
C SER A 382 -6.22 -26.60 54.10
N THR A 383 -6.81 -27.71 54.48
CA THR A 383 -8.14 -28.16 54.04
C THR A 383 -9.10 -28.22 55.22
N ALA A 384 -8.94 -27.31 56.19
CA ALA A 384 -9.78 -27.17 57.35
C ALA A 384 -10.06 -25.70 57.67
N TYR A 385 -11.23 -25.43 58.23
CA TYR A 385 -11.63 -24.11 58.75
C TYR A 385 -12.40 -24.25 60.03
N LEU A 386 -11.99 -23.52 61.06
CA LEU A 386 -12.68 -23.44 62.37
C LEU A 386 -13.58 -22.19 62.41
N ASP A 387 -14.87 -22.40 62.45
CA ASP A 387 -15.87 -21.36 62.65
C ASP A 387 -16.09 -21.14 64.20
N LYS A 388 -15.35 -20.15 64.69
CA LYS A 388 -15.47 -19.76 66.16
C LYS A 388 -16.73 -18.92 66.40
N SER A 389 -17.48 -18.55 65.35
CA SER A 389 -18.70 -17.73 65.46
C SER A 389 -19.98 -18.58 65.51
N SER A 390 -19.86 -19.88 65.53
CA SER A 390 -21.03 -20.75 65.72
C SER A 390 -21.66 -20.57 67.07
N VAL A 391 -22.98 -20.78 67.18
CA VAL A 391 -23.77 -20.57 68.40
C VAL A 391 -24.37 -21.91 68.83
N LYS A 392 -24.23 -22.23 70.07
CA LYS A 392 -24.80 -23.45 70.65
C LYS A 392 -26.28 -23.62 70.35
N GLY A 393 -26.67 -24.81 69.95
CA GLY A 393 -28.02 -25.17 69.56
C GLY A 393 -28.42 -24.88 68.15
N VAL A 394 -27.63 -24.07 67.39
CA VAL A 394 -27.94 -23.69 66.00
C VAL A 394 -27.32 -24.69 64.99
N THR A 395 -28.12 -25.08 64.04
CA THR A 395 -27.65 -25.92 62.92
C THR A 395 -27.17 -25.02 61.74
N TYR A 396 -25.95 -25.23 61.35
CA TYR A 396 -25.33 -24.53 60.23
C TYR A 396 -25.04 -25.52 59.08
N THR A 397 -25.16 -25.03 57.84
CA THR A 397 -24.70 -25.75 56.64
C THR A 397 -23.47 -25.01 56.08
N TYR A 398 -22.37 -25.75 55.87
CA TYR A 398 -21.09 -25.24 55.37
C TYR A 398 -20.88 -25.70 53.96
N THR A 399 -20.31 -24.81 53.12
CA THR A 399 -19.79 -25.15 51.77
C THR A 399 -18.46 -24.45 51.55
N VAL A 400 -17.64 -25.01 50.69
CA VAL A 400 -16.32 -24.51 50.36
C VAL A 400 -16.19 -24.40 48.86
N ARG A 401 -15.56 -23.32 48.37
CA ARG A 401 -15.20 -23.12 46.99
C ARG A 401 -13.70 -22.91 46.88
N ALA A 402 -13.04 -23.68 46.02
CA ALA A 402 -11.65 -23.43 45.65
C ALA A 402 -11.57 -22.18 44.78
N TYR A 403 -10.51 -21.40 44.91
CA TYR A 403 -10.22 -20.29 44.00
C TYR A 403 -8.79 -20.37 43.49
N GLY A 404 -8.54 -19.80 42.27
CA GLY A 404 -7.22 -19.70 41.64
C GLY A 404 -7.29 -18.91 40.35
N ASN A 405 -6.27 -18.07 40.06
CA ASN A 405 -6.16 -17.28 38.82
C ASN A 405 -7.48 -16.59 38.41
N SER A 406 -8.11 -15.86 39.34
CA SER A 406 -9.40 -15.18 39.13
C SER A 406 -10.59 -16.12 38.89
N SER A 407 -10.42 -17.43 39.07
CA SER A 407 -11.45 -18.45 38.93
C SER A 407 -11.94 -18.97 40.27
N MET A 408 -13.19 -19.43 40.30
CA MET A 408 -13.75 -20.12 41.44
C MET A 408 -14.37 -21.44 41.00
N SER A 409 -14.23 -22.46 41.85
CA SER A 409 -14.89 -23.74 41.61
C SER A 409 -16.41 -23.63 41.71
N TYR A 410 -17.12 -24.62 41.16
CA TYR A 410 -18.52 -24.81 41.51
C TYR A 410 -18.66 -25.09 43.02
N TYR A 411 -19.84 -24.95 43.55
CA TYR A 411 -20.05 -25.19 44.99
C TYR A 411 -20.75 -26.54 45.25
N TYR A 412 -20.54 -27.05 46.42
CA TYR A 412 -21.28 -28.21 46.97
C TYR A 412 -22.49 -27.71 47.73
N ASN A 413 -23.57 -28.53 47.81
CA ASN A 413 -24.79 -28.19 48.58
C ASN A 413 -24.53 -28.01 50.06
N GLY A 414 -23.41 -28.50 50.57
CA GLY A 414 -22.92 -28.30 51.90
C GLY A 414 -23.14 -29.50 52.82
N ILE A 415 -22.45 -29.45 53.95
CA ILE A 415 -22.64 -30.39 55.07
C ILE A 415 -23.22 -29.61 56.26
N SER A 416 -24.26 -30.15 56.84
CA SER A 416 -24.88 -29.54 58.04
C SER A 416 -24.29 -30.09 59.30
N CYS A 417 -24.09 -29.21 60.27
CA CYS A 417 -23.63 -29.53 61.61
C CYS A 417 -24.35 -28.65 62.65
N LYS A 418 -24.86 -29.26 63.75
CA LYS A 418 -25.40 -28.53 64.84
C LYS A 418 -24.29 -28.25 65.88
N ASP A 419 -24.19 -27.00 66.33
CA ASP A 419 -23.30 -26.67 67.41
C ASP A 419 -23.89 -27.21 68.77
N VAL A 420 -23.17 -28.10 69.40
CA VAL A 420 -23.65 -28.78 70.62
C VAL A 420 -22.87 -28.39 71.90
N HIS A 421 -21.84 -27.52 71.75
CA HIS A 421 -20.94 -27.14 72.85
C HIS A 421 -21.07 -25.71 73.36
#